data_18eeec90a6c0c0dd84b3c76a3e084d26
#
_entry.id   18eeec90a6c0c0dd84b3c76a3e084d26
#
_cell.length_a   1.000
_cell.length_b   1.000
_cell.length_c   1.000
_cell.angle_alpha   90.00
_cell.angle_beta   90.00
_cell.angle_gamma   90.00
#
_symmetry.space_group_name_H-M   'P 1'
#
loop_
_entity.id
_entity.type
_entity.pdbx_description
1 polymer ?
#
loop_
_entity_poly.entity_id
_entity_poly.type
_entity_poly.pdbx_seq_one_letter_code
_entity_poly.pdbx_strand_id
1 'polypeptide(L)'
;RFGYEEVAYLLLTGQLPTKEQLDTFNSLLSSFRELPPGFTEDMILKAPSSDIMNKLARCVLASYSYDDNPDDTSLENIFRQSIELIARMPVMAAYGYQAKAHYHDGKSLYLHAPQKNLSTAENFLYMIRPDNKYTRLEAEILDLALIIHAEHGGGNNSAFATRVLSSSG
;
A
#
# COMPACT_ATOMS: atom_id res chain seq x y z
N ARG A 1 -19.62 -6.12 -3.12
CA ARG A 1 -18.54 -6.93 -2.54
C ARG A 1 -17.22 -6.36 -3.04
N PHE A 2 -16.30 -6.14 -2.15
CA PHE A 2 -14.92 -5.77 -2.48
C PHE A 2 -14.12 -7.05 -2.75
N GLY A 3 -13.24 -7.00 -3.74
CA GLY A 3 -12.53 -8.20 -4.23
C GLY A 3 -11.01 -8.05 -4.31
N TYR A 4 -10.46 -6.85 -4.09
CA TYR A 4 -9.01 -6.62 -4.17
C TYR A 4 -8.22 -7.52 -3.22
N GLU A 5 -8.66 -7.66 -1.98
CA GLU A 5 -7.99 -8.50 -0.99
C GLU A 5 -8.04 -9.99 -1.36
N GLU A 6 -9.12 -10.46 -2.01
CA GLU A 6 -9.18 -11.84 -2.54
C GLU A 6 -8.13 -12.04 -3.65
N VAL A 7 -7.98 -11.05 -4.54
CA VAL A 7 -6.99 -11.10 -5.62
C VAL A 7 -5.56 -11.01 -5.07
N ALA A 8 -5.31 -10.14 -4.09
CA ALA A 8 -4.02 -10.05 -3.42
C ALA A 8 -3.63 -11.38 -2.75
N TYR A 9 -4.58 -12.01 -2.06
CA TYR A 9 -4.39 -13.35 -1.50
C TYR A 9 -4.06 -14.39 -2.58
N LEU A 10 -4.85 -14.40 -3.67
CA LEU A 10 -4.64 -15.31 -4.81
C LEU A 10 -3.25 -15.18 -5.41
N LEU A 11 -2.78 -13.95 -5.61
CA LEU A 11 -1.45 -13.68 -6.18
C LEU A 11 -0.31 -14.13 -5.26
N LEU A 12 -0.49 -14.01 -3.94
CA LEU A 12 0.49 -14.43 -2.96
C LEU A 12 0.54 -15.96 -2.74
N THR A 13 -0.61 -16.63 -2.80
CA THR A 13 -0.74 -18.03 -2.40
C THR A 13 -1.00 -19.00 -3.56
N GLY A 14 -1.38 -18.48 -4.72
CA GLY A 14 -1.76 -19.28 -5.89
C GLY A 14 -3.18 -19.87 -5.82
N GLN A 15 -3.95 -19.58 -4.77
CA GLN A 15 -5.29 -20.14 -4.58
C GLN A 15 -6.25 -19.05 -4.04
N LEU A 16 -7.53 -19.16 -4.44
CA LEU A 16 -8.57 -18.29 -3.86
C LEU A 16 -8.80 -18.64 -2.39
N PRO A 17 -8.97 -17.64 -1.52
CA PRO A 17 -9.21 -17.89 -0.11
C PRO A 17 -10.60 -18.46 0.15
N THR A 18 -10.71 -19.30 1.17
CA THR A 18 -11.99 -19.54 1.84
C THR A 18 -12.43 -18.26 2.58
N LYS A 19 -13.67 -18.21 3.04
CA LYS A 19 -14.15 -17.06 3.82
C LYS A 19 -13.29 -16.82 5.07
N GLU A 20 -12.97 -17.87 5.80
CA GLU A 20 -12.14 -17.79 7.02
C GLU A 20 -10.73 -17.31 6.73
N GLN A 21 -10.12 -17.80 5.64
CA GLN A 21 -8.80 -17.34 5.20
C GLN A 21 -8.82 -15.88 4.78
N LEU A 22 -9.87 -15.44 4.09
CA LEU A 22 -10.01 -14.04 3.69
C LEU A 22 -10.19 -13.12 4.92
N ASP A 23 -11.01 -13.53 5.89
CA ASP A 23 -11.22 -12.77 7.13
C ASP A 23 -9.92 -12.66 7.93
N THR A 24 -9.13 -13.74 7.99
CA THR A 24 -7.80 -13.74 8.62
C THR A 24 -6.83 -12.84 7.88
N PHE A 25 -6.79 -12.91 6.55
CA PHE A 25 -5.93 -12.07 5.72
C PHE A 25 -6.28 -10.59 5.83
N ASN A 26 -7.56 -10.24 5.84
CA ASN A 26 -8.02 -8.86 6.05
C ASN A 26 -7.60 -8.33 7.42
N SER A 27 -7.70 -9.16 8.45
CA SER A 27 -7.25 -8.81 9.80
C SER A 27 -5.74 -8.57 9.84
N LEU A 28 -4.98 -9.39 9.13
CA LEU A 28 -3.53 -9.28 9.03
C LEU A 28 -3.12 -8.00 8.27
N LEU A 29 -3.69 -7.73 7.10
CA LEU A 29 -3.47 -6.48 6.36
C LEU A 29 -3.81 -5.27 7.23
N SER A 30 -4.93 -5.32 7.94
CA SER A 30 -5.37 -4.25 8.84
C SER A 30 -4.36 -3.97 9.95
N SER A 31 -3.71 -4.99 10.50
CA SER A 31 -2.70 -4.84 11.56
C SER A 31 -1.41 -4.18 11.08
N PHE A 32 -1.09 -4.28 9.79
CA PHE A 32 0.12 -3.71 9.20
C PHE A 32 -0.07 -2.37 8.51
N ARG A 33 -1.28 -1.81 8.46
CA ARG A 33 -1.54 -0.54 7.75
C ARG A 33 -0.81 0.65 8.34
N GLU A 34 -0.64 0.70 9.65
CA GLU A 34 0.04 1.81 10.30
C GLU A 34 1.52 1.85 9.88
N LEU A 35 1.99 3.06 9.55
CA LEU A 35 3.41 3.26 9.27
C LEU A 35 4.21 3.20 10.56
N PRO A 36 5.49 2.78 10.52
CA PRO A 36 6.34 2.75 11.69
C PRO A 36 6.45 4.14 12.36
N PRO A 37 6.69 4.18 13.68
CA PRO A 37 6.89 5.44 14.39
C PRO A 37 7.96 6.32 13.74
N GLY A 38 7.67 7.60 13.57
CA GLY A 38 8.56 8.58 12.93
C GLY A 38 8.61 8.52 11.40
N PHE A 39 8.11 7.46 10.76
CA PHE A 39 8.19 7.30 9.31
C PHE A 39 7.47 8.43 8.55
N THR A 40 6.28 8.80 8.98
CA THR A 40 5.50 9.88 8.34
C THR A 40 6.24 11.19 8.39
N GLU A 41 6.77 11.57 9.54
CA GLU A 41 7.49 12.83 9.76
C GLU A 41 8.79 12.85 8.96
N ASP A 42 9.59 11.81 9.09
CA ASP A 42 10.96 11.79 8.56
C ASP A 42 10.98 11.50 7.06
N MET A 43 10.18 10.56 6.59
CA MET A 43 10.24 10.10 5.20
C MET A 43 9.22 10.78 4.29
N ILE A 44 8.12 11.31 4.82
CA ILE A 44 7.06 11.91 3.99
C ILE A 44 7.03 13.43 4.14
N LEU A 45 6.93 13.96 5.34
CA LEU A 45 6.71 15.38 5.57
C LEU A 45 7.99 16.23 5.45
N LYS A 46 9.12 15.77 5.97
CA LYS A 46 10.41 16.51 5.90
C LYS A 46 11.01 16.58 4.49
N ALA A 47 10.62 15.66 3.60
CA ALA A 47 11.12 15.62 2.23
C ALA A 47 9.96 15.45 1.22
N PRO A 48 9.01 16.39 1.15
CA PRO A 48 7.89 16.31 0.22
C PRO A 48 8.38 16.26 -1.22
N SER A 49 7.54 15.75 -2.12
CA SER A 49 7.85 15.68 -3.56
C SER A 49 6.64 16.12 -4.36
N SER A 50 6.88 16.86 -5.43
CA SER A 50 5.86 17.14 -6.45
C SER A 50 5.50 15.91 -7.26
N ASP A 51 6.39 14.91 -7.31
CA ASP A 51 6.22 13.63 -7.98
C ASP A 51 5.89 12.53 -6.95
N ILE A 52 4.64 12.04 -7.00
CA ILE A 52 4.13 11.02 -6.06
C ILE A 52 4.78 9.66 -6.31
N MET A 53 5.07 9.29 -7.56
CA MET A 53 5.72 8.01 -7.87
C MET A 53 7.14 7.96 -7.31
N ASN A 54 7.89 9.06 -7.49
CA ASN A 54 9.21 9.22 -6.86
C ASN A 54 9.12 9.16 -5.33
N LYS A 55 8.08 9.79 -4.74
CA LYS A 55 7.86 9.73 -3.29
C LYS A 55 7.61 8.30 -2.82
N LEU A 56 6.75 7.54 -3.51
CA LEU A 56 6.48 6.14 -3.18
C LEU A 56 7.75 5.27 -3.27
N ALA A 57 8.53 5.42 -4.33
CA ALA A 57 9.79 4.68 -4.47
C ALA A 57 10.75 4.95 -3.29
N ARG A 58 10.88 6.22 -2.87
CA ARG A 58 11.69 6.58 -1.69
C ARG A 58 11.14 6.00 -0.39
N CYS A 59 9.82 5.96 -0.22
CA CYS A 59 9.19 5.37 0.95
C CYS A 59 9.44 3.86 1.02
N VAL A 60 9.34 3.15 -0.11
CA VAL A 60 9.65 1.72 -0.17
C VAL A 60 11.12 1.45 0.19
N LEU A 61 12.05 2.19 -0.38
CA LEU A 61 13.47 2.07 -0.04
C LEU A 61 13.76 2.39 1.44
N ALA A 62 13.12 3.43 1.97
CA ALA A 62 13.28 3.81 3.38
C ALA A 62 12.71 2.75 4.34
N SER A 63 11.74 1.94 3.92
CA SER A 63 11.16 0.87 4.75
C SER A 63 12.19 -0.15 5.20
N TYR A 64 13.28 -0.33 4.45
CA TYR A 64 14.44 -1.14 4.86
C TYR A 64 14.95 -0.78 6.26
N SER A 65 15.08 0.50 6.57
CA SER A 65 15.59 0.96 7.85
C SER A 65 14.63 0.79 9.04
N TYR A 66 13.39 0.42 8.76
CA TYR A 66 12.34 0.20 9.75
C TYR A 66 11.94 -1.28 9.87
N ASP A 67 12.65 -2.17 9.20
CA ASP A 67 12.48 -3.61 9.29
C ASP A 67 13.57 -4.21 10.17
N ASP A 68 13.20 -5.04 11.15
CA ASP A 68 14.14 -5.69 12.06
C ASP A 68 14.99 -6.77 11.36
N ASN A 69 14.49 -7.32 10.25
CA ASN A 69 15.16 -8.39 9.49
C ASN A 69 15.10 -8.14 7.96
N PRO A 70 15.64 -7.01 7.47
CA PRO A 70 15.44 -6.60 6.08
C PRO A 70 16.11 -7.54 5.07
N ASP A 71 17.21 -8.17 5.44
CA ASP A 71 18.04 -9.01 4.57
C ASP A 71 17.72 -10.51 4.68
N ASP A 72 16.80 -10.90 5.55
CA ASP A 72 16.36 -12.29 5.65
C ASP A 72 15.50 -12.68 4.44
N THR A 73 16.06 -13.54 3.60
CA THR A 73 15.41 -14.05 2.38
C THR A 73 14.64 -15.36 2.60
N SER A 74 14.35 -15.74 3.84
CA SER A 74 13.46 -16.86 4.13
C SER A 74 12.07 -16.61 3.55
N LEU A 75 11.40 -17.67 3.11
CA LEU A 75 10.06 -17.56 2.53
C LEU A 75 9.06 -16.89 3.49
N GLU A 76 9.18 -17.18 4.77
CA GLU A 76 8.35 -16.58 5.82
C GLU A 76 8.55 -15.07 5.90
N ASN A 77 9.80 -14.61 5.91
CA ASN A 77 10.11 -13.19 5.98
C ASN A 77 9.73 -12.45 4.70
N ILE A 78 9.98 -13.02 3.53
CA ILE A 78 9.54 -12.45 2.24
C ILE A 78 8.02 -12.30 2.22
N PHE A 79 7.28 -13.29 2.71
CA PHE A 79 5.82 -13.25 2.79
C PHE A 79 5.35 -12.15 3.75
N ARG A 80 5.96 -12.02 4.93
CA ARG A 80 5.71 -10.94 5.89
C ARG A 80 5.93 -9.56 5.25
N GLN A 81 7.10 -9.34 4.65
CA GLN A 81 7.44 -8.08 3.99
C GLN A 81 6.48 -7.74 2.85
N SER A 82 6.06 -8.74 2.08
CA SER A 82 5.08 -8.55 0.99
C SER A 82 3.72 -8.07 1.53
N ILE A 83 3.23 -8.68 2.62
CA ILE A 83 1.98 -8.27 3.27
C ILE A 83 2.09 -6.85 3.83
N GLU A 84 3.20 -6.53 4.49
CA GLU A 84 3.45 -5.19 5.02
C GLU A 84 3.47 -4.12 3.92
N LEU A 85 4.12 -4.38 2.79
CA LEU A 85 4.13 -3.47 1.65
C LEU A 85 2.72 -3.29 1.06
N ILE A 86 1.97 -4.37 0.86
CA ILE A 86 0.58 -4.29 0.36
C ILE A 86 -0.29 -3.45 1.30
N ALA A 87 -0.12 -3.62 2.60
CA ALA A 87 -0.90 -2.88 3.60
C ALA A 87 -0.50 -1.39 3.70
N ARG A 88 0.80 -1.08 3.63
CA ARG A 88 1.37 0.27 3.84
C ARG A 88 1.36 1.14 2.60
N MET A 89 1.46 0.57 1.39
CA MET A 89 1.50 1.33 0.13
C MET A 89 0.34 2.33 -0.02
N PRO A 90 -0.93 1.97 0.25
CA PRO A 90 -2.03 2.93 0.19
C PRO A 90 -1.88 4.10 1.17
N VAL A 91 -1.34 3.85 2.36
CA VAL A 91 -1.09 4.89 3.37
C VAL A 91 0.04 5.83 2.91
N MET A 92 1.16 5.26 2.43
CA MET A 92 2.26 6.03 1.86
C MET A 92 1.81 6.90 0.69
N ALA A 93 0.93 6.37 -0.19
CA ALA A 93 0.37 7.10 -1.32
C ALA A 93 -0.53 8.25 -0.86
N ALA A 94 -1.46 8.00 0.06
CA ALA A 94 -2.36 9.02 0.59
C ALA A 94 -1.59 10.13 1.31
N TYR A 95 -0.64 9.79 2.17
CA TYR A 95 0.16 10.77 2.91
C TYR A 95 1.13 11.52 2.00
N GLY A 96 1.73 10.83 1.02
CA GLY A 96 2.56 11.47 0.01
C GLY A 96 1.79 12.48 -0.83
N TYR A 97 0.55 12.15 -1.22
CA TYR A 97 -0.34 13.08 -1.91
C TYR A 97 -0.72 14.28 -1.02
N GLN A 98 -1.06 14.07 0.23
CA GLN A 98 -1.41 15.15 1.16
C GLN A 98 -0.22 16.08 1.41
N ALA A 99 0.98 15.53 1.56
CA ALA A 99 2.21 16.31 1.67
C ALA A 99 2.47 17.14 0.40
N LYS A 100 2.31 16.54 -0.79
CA LYS A 100 2.41 17.26 -2.07
C LYS A 100 1.37 18.37 -2.16
N ALA A 101 0.12 18.09 -1.84
CA ALA A 101 -0.96 19.08 -1.89
C ALA A 101 -0.69 20.26 -0.92
N HIS A 102 -0.13 19.97 0.24
CA HIS A 102 0.20 21.01 1.22
C HIS A 102 1.42 21.84 0.78
N TYR A 103 2.55 21.20 0.53
CA TYR A 103 3.83 21.91 0.32
C TYR A 103 3.98 22.49 -1.09
N HIS A 104 3.33 21.92 -2.09
CA HIS A 104 3.45 22.35 -3.50
C HIS A 104 2.20 23.04 -4.04
N ASP A 105 1.01 22.67 -3.56
CA ASP A 105 -0.27 23.20 -4.08
C ASP A 105 -0.92 24.22 -3.11
N GLY A 106 -0.29 24.51 -1.93
CA GLY A 106 -0.78 25.47 -0.96
C GLY A 106 -2.08 25.08 -0.23
N LYS A 107 -2.43 23.78 -0.21
CA LYS A 107 -3.62 23.26 0.48
C LYS A 107 -3.36 22.97 1.95
N SER A 108 -4.41 22.85 2.74
CA SER A 108 -4.28 22.36 4.13
C SER A 108 -3.78 20.92 4.16
N LEU A 109 -2.99 20.60 5.18
CA LEU A 109 -2.52 19.23 5.41
C LEU A 109 -3.57 18.42 6.17
N TYR A 110 -3.99 17.31 5.60
CA TYR A 110 -4.89 16.34 6.23
C TYR A 110 -4.22 14.97 6.30
N LEU A 111 -3.99 14.46 7.50
CA LEU A 111 -3.44 13.12 7.72
C LEU A 111 -4.44 12.31 8.54
N HIS A 112 -5.21 11.50 7.88
CA HIS A 112 -6.20 10.62 8.49
C HIS A 112 -5.61 9.23 8.69
N ALA A 113 -5.62 8.74 9.92
CA ALA A 113 -5.14 7.39 10.23
C ALA A 113 -6.02 6.32 9.55
N PRO A 114 -5.43 5.25 9.02
CA PRO A 114 -6.18 4.17 8.42
C PRO A 114 -7.13 3.50 9.42
N GLN A 115 -8.30 3.09 8.95
CA GLN A 115 -9.32 2.42 9.76
C GLN A 115 -9.24 0.91 9.62
N LYS A 116 -9.36 0.19 10.74
CA LYS A 116 -9.20 -1.27 10.77
C LYS A 116 -10.31 -2.04 10.04
N ASN A 117 -11.51 -1.47 10.04
CA ASN A 117 -12.74 -2.11 9.52
C ASN A 117 -13.07 -1.77 8.07
N LEU A 118 -12.24 -0.98 7.40
CA LEU A 118 -12.44 -0.60 6.01
C LEU A 118 -11.57 -1.48 5.09
N SER A 119 -12.06 -1.75 3.86
CA SER A 119 -11.25 -2.37 2.80
C SER A 119 -10.10 -1.45 2.38
N THR A 120 -9.18 -1.96 1.57
CA THR A 120 -8.07 -1.15 1.03
C THR A 120 -8.58 0.04 0.21
N ALA A 121 -9.56 -0.18 -0.65
CA ALA A 121 -10.17 0.88 -1.46
C ALA A 121 -10.88 1.92 -0.61
N GLU A 122 -11.68 1.49 0.36
CA GLU A 122 -12.38 2.38 1.29
C GLU A 122 -11.40 3.20 2.12
N ASN A 123 -10.36 2.56 2.66
CA ASN A 123 -9.33 3.25 3.44
C ASN A 123 -8.59 4.31 2.63
N PHE A 124 -8.24 3.99 1.39
CA PHE A 124 -7.56 4.96 0.54
C PHE A 124 -8.42 6.21 0.31
N LEU A 125 -9.70 6.04 -0.03
CA LEU A 125 -10.64 7.16 -0.19
C LEU A 125 -10.84 7.93 1.12
N TYR A 126 -10.97 7.23 2.24
CA TYR A 126 -11.07 7.81 3.56
C TYR A 126 -9.86 8.70 3.90
N MET A 127 -8.65 8.22 3.63
CA MET A 127 -7.42 8.94 3.96
C MET A 127 -7.13 10.11 3.02
N ILE A 128 -7.46 9.99 1.73
CA ILE A 128 -7.09 11.01 0.74
C ILE A 128 -8.05 12.22 0.74
N ARG A 129 -9.25 12.09 1.31
CA ARG A 129 -10.27 13.14 1.33
C ARG A 129 -10.23 13.93 2.62
N PRO A 130 -10.25 15.27 2.54
CA PRO A 130 -10.20 16.12 3.73
C PRO A 130 -11.33 15.86 4.73
N ASP A 131 -12.52 15.51 4.25
CA ASP A 131 -13.72 15.26 5.06
C ASP A 131 -14.01 13.77 5.32
N ASN A 132 -13.11 12.88 4.91
CA ASN A 132 -13.21 11.41 5.00
C ASN A 132 -14.43 10.79 4.29
N LYS A 133 -15.15 11.56 3.46
CA LYS A 133 -16.39 11.11 2.85
C LYS A 133 -16.15 10.50 1.48
N TYR A 134 -16.77 9.40 1.24
CA TYR A 134 -16.85 8.73 -0.06
C TYR A 134 -18.18 7.99 -0.18
N THR A 135 -18.60 7.74 -1.40
CA THR A 135 -19.77 6.91 -1.68
C THR A 135 -19.34 5.44 -1.83
N ARG A 136 -20.29 4.55 -1.61
CA ARG A 136 -20.06 3.13 -1.85
C ARG A 136 -19.64 2.85 -3.30
N LEU A 137 -20.25 3.53 -4.26
CA LEU A 137 -19.92 3.38 -5.68
C LEU A 137 -18.46 3.78 -5.98
N GLU A 138 -17.98 4.87 -5.40
CA GLU A 138 -16.57 5.27 -5.55
C GLU A 138 -15.62 4.22 -5.00
N ALA A 139 -15.93 3.63 -3.85
CA ALA A 139 -15.13 2.57 -3.27
C ALA A 139 -15.14 1.29 -4.13
N GLU A 140 -16.31 0.90 -4.66
CA GLU A 140 -16.42 -0.25 -5.57
C GLU A 140 -15.66 -0.02 -6.90
N ILE A 141 -15.70 1.19 -7.46
CA ILE A 141 -14.93 1.54 -8.67
C ILE A 141 -13.43 1.48 -8.39
N LEU A 142 -12.98 2.03 -7.27
CA LEU A 142 -11.56 1.98 -6.91
C LEU A 142 -11.10 0.55 -6.65
N ASP A 143 -11.89 -0.26 -5.96
CA ASP A 143 -11.61 -1.68 -5.72
C ASP A 143 -11.43 -2.44 -7.04
N LEU A 144 -12.36 -2.24 -7.99
CA LEU A 144 -12.26 -2.83 -9.32
C LEU A 144 -11.01 -2.35 -10.07
N ALA A 145 -10.67 -1.06 -9.97
CA ALA A 145 -9.44 -0.53 -10.57
C ALA A 145 -8.19 -1.18 -9.96
N LEU A 146 -8.13 -1.37 -8.65
CA LEU A 146 -7.04 -2.07 -7.99
C LEU A 146 -6.92 -3.53 -8.45
N ILE A 147 -8.05 -4.24 -8.63
CA ILE A 147 -8.07 -5.60 -9.16
C ILE A 147 -7.48 -5.66 -10.56
N ILE A 148 -7.92 -4.77 -11.46
CA ILE A 148 -7.46 -4.75 -12.87
C ILE A 148 -5.96 -4.44 -12.96
N HIS A 149 -5.42 -3.68 -12.01
CA HIS A 149 -4.01 -3.28 -11.99
C HIS A 149 -3.13 -4.17 -11.10
N ALA A 150 -3.70 -5.16 -10.41
CA ALA A 150 -2.95 -6.01 -9.47
C ALA A 150 -1.95 -6.93 -10.17
N GLU A 151 -2.27 -7.41 -11.37
CA GLU A 151 -1.41 -8.29 -12.17
C GLU A 151 -1.57 -7.96 -13.66
N HIS A 152 -0.49 -8.06 -14.39
CA HIS A 152 -0.42 -7.70 -15.82
C HIS A 152 0.20 -8.81 -16.68
N GLY A 153 0.46 -9.96 -16.09
CA GLY A 153 1.22 -11.04 -16.70
C GLY A 153 2.70 -10.69 -16.90
N GLY A 154 3.44 -11.60 -17.53
CA GLY A 154 4.89 -11.44 -17.73
C GLY A 154 5.30 -10.27 -18.64
N GLY A 155 4.34 -9.56 -19.25
CA GLY A 155 4.60 -8.42 -20.14
C GLY A 155 4.75 -7.06 -19.46
N ASN A 156 4.58 -6.98 -18.12
CA ASN A 156 4.79 -5.72 -17.40
C ASN A 156 6.28 -5.40 -17.27
N ASN A 157 6.71 -4.26 -17.82
CA ASN A 157 8.11 -3.83 -17.81
C ASN A 157 8.67 -3.65 -16.39
N SER A 158 7.89 -3.15 -15.46
CA SER A 158 8.34 -2.95 -14.07
C SER A 158 8.53 -4.28 -13.35
N ALA A 159 7.61 -5.23 -13.52
CA ALA A 159 7.75 -6.57 -12.98
C ALA A 159 8.97 -7.31 -13.58
N PHE A 160 9.18 -7.18 -14.89
CA PHE A 160 10.35 -7.73 -15.57
C PHE A 160 11.67 -7.12 -15.05
N ALA A 161 11.75 -5.79 -14.96
CA ALA A 161 12.92 -5.10 -14.45
C ALA A 161 13.22 -5.49 -12.98
N THR A 162 12.20 -5.55 -12.13
CA THR A 162 12.35 -5.98 -10.74
C THR A 162 12.88 -7.41 -10.66
N ARG A 163 12.34 -8.32 -11.48
CA ARG A 163 12.80 -9.72 -11.52
C ARG A 163 14.27 -9.84 -11.97
N VAL A 164 14.66 -9.07 -12.97
CA VAL A 164 16.05 -9.07 -13.47
C VAL A 164 16.98 -8.54 -12.38
N LEU A 165 16.65 -7.44 -11.74
CA LEU A 165 17.48 -6.85 -10.67
C LEU A 165 17.58 -7.78 -9.47
N SER A 166 16.48 -8.34 -8.99
CA SER A 166 16.47 -9.23 -7.83
C SER A 166 17.14 -10.58 -8.11
N SER A 167 17.28 -11.00 -9.37
CA SER A 167 17.98 -12.21 -9.75
C SER A 167 19.51 -12.05 -9.84
N SER A 168 19.99 -10.82 -9.80
CA SER A 168 21.44 -10.56 -9.89
C SER A 168 22.14 -10.51 -8.53
N GLY A 169 21.46 -10.84 -7.44
CA GLY A 169 21.99 -11.02 -6.08
C GLY A 169 21.91 -9.79 -5.23
#